data_1c6e7a7fae8ba7e852fcb55b47f994fd
#
_entry.id   1c6e7a7fae8ba7e852fcb55b47f994fd
#
_cell.length_a   1.000
_cell.length_b   1.000
_cell.length_c   1.000
_cell.angle_alpha   90.00
_cell.angle_beta   90.00
_cell.angle_gamma   90.00
#
_symmetry.space_group_name_H-M   'P 1'
#
loop_
_entity.id
_entity.type
_entity.pdbx_description
1 polymer ?
#
loop_
_entity_poly.entity_id
_entity_poly.type
_entity_poly.pdbx_seq_one_letter_code
_entity_poly.pdbx_strand_id
1 'polypeptide(L)'
;MAEAREALAKAAARTDDLLAALPEPARRSTEQRAAAASATDTARILRAAFMDVHADAVYGELTGGRTRYVRLDRLVSSAATAFPGLVPTAERLATERGRPQADKEGDEIDQGIFFRAILNSPAAGRHLLDAMLRPTPRALGLLSEFLRTGTADLGSVRLERTDGAARLTMCRVDCLNAEDDRQIDDMETAVDLAHLDPSVEVCLLRGGEMTHPRYRGRRVFSAGVNLKSLHGGGISLVDFLLRRELGYIHKILRGVLVDDGTARWTRTVEKPWIAAVDTFAIGGGAQILLVFDRVLAASDAFFSLPAAKEGIIPGASDFRLIRTVGPRLARQLILGGRRLRATEPEARLVFDEVHESEDLDTAIERSLEQLRSPAVLANRHMMNLAEESADDFRHYMAEFALQQALRLYSSDVIDKVGGFSAAKGTGVFN
;
A
#
# COMPACT_ATOMS: atom_id res chain seq x y z
N MET A 1 -2.54 -28.36 -17.80
CA MET A 1 -2.95 -26.94 -17.81
C MET A 1 -4.16 -26.68 -18.71
N ALA A 2 -4.22 -27.14 -19.97
CA ALA A 2 -5.36 -26.83 -20.84
C ALA A 2 -6.72 -27.33 -20.30
N GLU A 3 -6.82 -28.58 -19.88
CA GLU A 3 -8.03 -29.16 -19.28
C GLU A 3 -8.44 -28.45 -17.98
N ALA A 4 -7.47 -28.13 -17.11
CA ALA A 4 -7.74 -27.39 -15.87
C ALA A 4 -8.23 -25.97 -16.13
N ARG A 5 -7.71 -25.29 -17.17
CA ARG A 5 -8.17 -23.97 -17.63
C ARG A 5 -9.61 -24.01 -18.15
N GLU A 6 -9.96 -25.05 -18.90
CA GLU A 6 -11.34 -25.24 -19.37
C GLU A 6 -12.31 -25.51 -18.20
N ALA A 7 -11.91 -26.35 -17.25
CA ALA A 7 -12.70 -26.62 -16.04
C ALA A 7 -12.92 -25.33 -15.20
N LEU A 8 -11.88 -24.52 -15.05
CA LEU A 8 -11.97 -23.24 -14.36
C LEU A 8 -12.96 -22.28 -15.07
N ALA A 9 -12.85 -22.12 -16.39
CA ALA A 9 -13.73 -21.26 -17.16
C ALA A 9 -15.19 -21.73 -17.08
N LYS A 10 -15.45 -23.03 -17.16
CA LYS A 10 -16.81 -23.59 -17.00
C LYS A 10 -17.38 -23.36 -15.58
N ALA A 11 -16.56 -23.50 -14.54
CA ALA A 11 -17.01 -23.27 -13.18
C ALA A 11 -17.34 -21.78 -12.96
N ALA A 12 -16.50 -20.89 -13.46
CA ALA A 12 -16.74 -19.44 -13.38
C ALA A 12 -18.03 -19.05 -14.10
N ALA A 13 -18.23 -19.54 -15.34
CA ALA A 13 -19.45 -19.26 -16.11
C ALA A 13 -20.72 -19.71 -15.36
N ARG A 14 -20.71 -20.90 -14.76
CA ARG A 14 -21.86 -21.37 -13.97
C ARG A 14 -22.15 -20.48 -12.75
N THR A 15 -21.11 -19.98 -12.10
CA THR A 15 -21.26 -19.03 -10.98
C THR A 15 -21.84 -17.72 -11.48
N ASP A 16 -21.35 -17.20 -12.60
CA ASP A 16 -21.83 -15.96 -13.22
C ASP A 16 -23.31 -16.08 -13.65
N ASP A 17 -23.71 -17.20 -14.27
CA ASP A 17 -25.10 -17.49 -14.65
C ASP A 17 -26.01 -17.51 -13.41
N LEU A 18 -25.57 -18.13 -12.31
CA LEU A 18 -26.32 -18.17 -11.06
C LEU A 18 -26.46 -16.76 -10.47
N LEU A 19 -25.37 -16.00 -10.40
CA LEU A 19 -25.39 -14.64 -9.84
C LEU A 19 -26.26 -13.70 -10.68
N ALA A 20 -26.23 -13.84 -12.02
CA ALA A 20 -27.06 -13.07 -12.94
C ALA A 20 -28.55 -13.37 -12.80
N ALA A 21 -28.92 -14.58 -12.38
CA ALA A 21 -30.31 -14.96 -12.11
C ALA A 21 -30.84 -14.47 -10.74
N LEU A 22 -29.95 -13.98 -9.85
CA LEU A 22 -30.32 -13.45 -8.54
C LEU A 22 -30.56 -11.93 -8.60
N PRO A 23 -31.36 -11.39 -7.68
CA PRO A 23 -31.43 -9.93 -7.49
C PRO A 23 -30.04 -9.34 -7.13
N GLU A 24 -29.94 -8.01 -7.27
CA GLU A 24 -28.78 -7.27 -6.77
C GLU A 24 -28.48 -7.64 -5.30
N PRO A 25 -27.21 -7.69 -4.86
CA PRO A 25 -26.80 -8.20 -3.54
C PRO A 25 -27.58 -7.58 -2.37
N ALA A 26 -27.81 -6.27 -2.40
CA ALA A 26 -28.59 -5.54 -1.38
C ALA A 26 -30.05 -6.02 -1.24
N ARG A 27 -30.62 -6.63 -2.28
CA ARG A 27 -32.04 -7.05 -2.33
C ARG A 27 -32.24 -8.56 -2.13
N ARG A 28 -31.15 -9.33 -1.95
CA ARG A 28 -31.23 -10.80 -1.81
C ARG A 28 -31.82 -11.20 -0.46
N SER A 29 -32.67 -12.23 -0.49
CA SER A 29 -33.07 -12.93 0.74
C SER A 29 -31.89 -13.66 1.38
N THR A 30 -32.04 -14.13 2.61
CA THR A 30 -31.03 -14.93 3.30
C THR A 30 -30.65 -16.18 2.50
N GLU A 31 -31.65 -16.87 1.94
CA GLU A 31 -31.43 -18.07 1.12
C GLU A 31 -30.70 -17.76 -0.18
N GLN A 32 -31.03 -16.64 -0.86
CA GLN A 32 -30.36 -16.17 -2.06
C GLN A 32 -28.91 -15.76 -1.79
N ARG A 33 -28.65 -15.12 -0.65
CA ARG A 33 -27.28 -14.81 -0.21
C ARG A 33 -26.47 -16.07 0.05
N ALA A 34 -27.05 -17.06 0.72
CA ALA A 34 -26.40 -18.34 0.98
C ALA A 34 -26.09 -19.09 -0.32
N ALA A 35 -27.00 -19.09 -1.30
CA ALA A 35 -26.77 -19.71 -2.59
C ALA A 35 -25.66 -19.03 -3.39
N ALA A 36 -25.64 -17.69 -3.41
CA ALA A 36 -24.59 -16.90 -4.04
C ALA A 36 -23.21 -17.18 -3.41
N ALA A 37 -23.13 -17.16 -2.08
CA ALA A 37 -21.90 -17.44 -1.33
C ALA A 37 -21.37 -18.85 -1.62
N SER A 38 -22.25 -19.87 -1.57
CA SER A 38 -21.86 -21.27 -1.86
C SER A 38 -21.31 -21.45 -3.27
N ALA A 39 -21.94 -20.83 -4.29
CA ALA A 39 -21.46 -20.90 -5.67
C ALA A 39 -20.11 -20.19 -5.83
N THR A 40 -19.95 -19.00 -5.24
CA THR A 40 -18.75 -18.21 -5.28
C THR A 40 -17.58 -18.93 -4.58
N ASP A 41 -17.82 -19.51 -3.40
CA ASP A 41 -16.81 -20.24 -2.64
C ASP A 41 -16.35 -21.49 -3.39
N THR A 42 -17.27 -22.22 -4.04
CA THR A 42 -16.92 -23.35 -4.90
C THR A 42 -16.00 -22.94 -6.03
N ALA A 43 -16.28 -21.83 -6.71
CA ALA A 43 -15.42 -21.32 -7.77
C ALA A 43 -14.06 -20.86 -7.24
N ARG A 44 -14.00 -20.24 -6.05
CA ARG A 44 -12.76 -19.80 -5.38
C ARG A 44 -11.86 -20.98 -5.01
N ILE A 45 -12.44 -22.08 -4.50
CA ILE A 45 -11.68 -23.31 -4.23
C ILE A 45 -11.03 -23.85 -5.49
N LEU A 46 -11.73 -23.85 -6.62
CA LEU A 46 -11.16 -24.29 -7.91
C LEU A 46 -10.07 -23.34 -8.42
N ARG A 47 -10.25 -22.02 -8.27
CA ARG A 47 -9.22 -21.00 -8.59
C ARG A 47 -7.96 -21.21 -7.77
N ALA A 48 -8.11 -21.42 -6.45
CA ALA A 48 -6.99 -21.67 -5.56
C ALA A 48 -6.25 -22.93 -5.96
N ALA A 49 -6.95 -24.05 -6.15
CA ALA A 49 -6.36 -25.32 -6.59
C ALA A 49 -5.65 -25.20 -7.96
N PHE A 50 -6.23 -24.47 -8.90
CA PHE A 50 -5.62 -24.19 -10.20
C PHE A 50 -4.33 -23.39 -10.03
N MET A 51 -4.35 -22.33 -9.24
CA MET A 51 -3.18 -21.48 -9.03
C MET A 51 -2.10 -22.14 -8.18
N ASP A 52 -2.43 -22.98 -7.21
CA ASP A 52 -1.46 -23.74 -6.42
C ASP A 52 -0.56 -24.63 -7.30
N VAL A 53 -1.13 -25.16 -8.40
CA VAL A 53 -0.39 -26.02 -9.34
C VAL A 53 0.27 -25.23 -10.48
N HIS A 54 -0.36 -24.14 -10.92
CA HIS A 54 -0.02 -23.52 -12.21
C HIS A 54 0.50 -22.08 -12.10
N ALA A 55 0.74 -21.52 -10.90
CA ALA A 55 1.13 -20.12 -10.72
C ALA A 55 2.34 -19.70 -11.59
N ASP A 56 3.41 -20.50 -11.62
CA ASP A 56 4.60 -20.20 -12.42
C ASP A 56 4.33 -20.23 -13.93
N ALA A 57 3.51 -21.16 -14.39
CA ALA A 57 3.15 -21.27 -15.80
C ALA A 57 2.23 -20.13 -16.24
N VAL A 58 1.23 -19.79 -15.41
CA VAL A 58 0.33 -18.63 -15.62
C VAL A 58 1.14 -17.34 -15.66
N TYR A 59 1.99 -17.11 -14.68
CA TYR A 59 2.84 -15.92 -14.63
C TYR A 59 3.81 -15.84 -15.81
N GLY A 60 4.40 -16.99 -16.18
CA GLY A 60 5.26 -17.10 -17.35
C GLY A 60 4.54 -16.73 -18.65
N GLU A 61 3.31 -17.21 -18.86
CA GLU A 61 2.49 -16.85 -20.03
C GLU A 61 2.20 -15.34 -20.06
N LEU A 62 1.81 -14.77 -18.92
CA LEU A 62 1.47 -13.34 -18.79
C LEU A 62 2.66 -12.40 -18.97
N THR A 63 3.87 -12.86 -18.68
CA THR A 63 5.10 -12.06 -18.72
C THR A 63 6.08 -12.44 -19.82
N GLY A 64 5.66 -13.32 -20.74
CA GLY A 64 6.53 -13.82 -21.83
C GLY A 64 7.76 -14.56 -21.28
N GLY A 65 7.57 -15.50 -20.37
CA GLY A 65 8.67 -16.23 -19.73
C GLY A 65 9.50 -15.37 -18.77
N ARG A 66 8.90 -14.35 -18.16
CA ARG A 66 9.57 -13.35 -17.29
C ARG A 66 10.54 -12.43 -18.00
N THR A 67 10.37 -12.24 -19.31
CA THR A 67 11.14 -11.24 -20.07
C THR A 67 10.54 -9.83 -20.00
N ARG A 68 9.27 -9.71 -19.59
CA ARG A 68 8.56 -8.45 -19.48
C ARG A 68 8.16 -8.20 -18.03
N TYR A 69 8.53 -7.04 -17.51
CA TYR A 69 8.08 -6.57 -16.20
C TYR A 69 6.67 -6.00 -16.31
N VAL A 70 5.69 -6.71 -15.76
CA VAL A 70 4.27 -6.35 -15.82
C VAL A 70 3.80 -5.99 -14.40
N ARG A 71 3.26 -4.79 -14.21
CA ARG A 71 2.76 -4.32 -12.91
C ARG A 71 1.39 -4.93 -12.59
N LEU A 72 0.94 -4.78 -11.33
CA LEU A 72 -0.25 -5.44 -10.78
C LEU A 72 -1.50 -5.25 -11.64
N ASP A 73 -1.85 -4.00 -11.99
CA ASP A 73 -3.02 -3.63 -12.77
C ASP A 73 -3.05 -4.30 -14.15
N ARG A 74 -1.91 -4.26 -14.83
CA ARG A 74 -1.75 -4.88 -16.15
C ARG A 74 -1.72 -6.40 -16.07
N LEU A 75 -1.18 -6.94 -14.98
CA LEU A 75 -1.10 -8.39 -14.77
C LEU A 75 -2.50 -9.00 -14.61
N VAL A 76 -3.38 -8.39 -13.78
CA VAL A 76 -4.77 -8.87 -13.63
C VAL A 76 -5.59 -8.67 -14.90
N SER A 77 -5.43 -7.54 -15.60
CA SER A 77 -6.13 -7.30 -16.88
C SER A 77 -5.74 -8.35 -17.93
N SER A 78 -4.44 -8.67 -18.01
CA SER A 78 -3.95 -9.70 -18.92
C SER A 78 -4.43 -11.09 -18.49
N ALA A 79 -4.48 -11.38 -17.18
CA ALA A 79 -4.96 -12.65 -16.65
C ALA A 79 -6.45 -12.86 -16.93
N ALA A 80 -7.28 -11.83 -16.80
CA ALA A 80 -8.72 -11.90 -17.13
C ALA A 80 -8.95 -12.28 -18.58
N THR A 81 -8.12 -11.78 -19.49
CA THR A 81 -8.21 -12.08 -20.93
C THR A 81 -7.63 -13.47 -21.25
N ALA A 82 -6.44 -13.77 -20.76
CA ALA A 82 -5.73 -14.98 -21.08
C ALA A 82 -6.30 -16.22 -20.36
N PHE A 83 -6.85 -16.08 -19.18
CA PHE A 83 -7.39 -17.16 -18.35
C PHE A 83 -8.82 -16.82 -17.89
N PRO A 84 -9.83 -16.95 -18.78
CA PRO A 84 -11.22 -16.65 -18.42
C PRO A 84 -11.65 -17.37 -17.16
N GLY A 85 -12.25 -16.62 -16.22
CA GLY A 85 -12.70 -17.13 -14.93
C GLY A 85 -11.64 -17.18 -13.82
N LEU A 86 -10.39 -16.86 -14.10
CA LEU A 86 -9.32 -16.85 -13.09
C LEU A 86 -9.42 -15.60 -12.18
N VAL A 87 -9.59 -14.44 -12.78
CA VAL A 87 -9.80 -13.17 -12.09
C VAL A 87 -10.97 -12.43 -12.74
N PRO A 88 -11.63 -11.49 -12.05
CA PRO A 88 -12.72 -10.71 -12.62
C PRO A 88 -12.22 -9.81 -13.76
N THR A 89 -13.11 -9.57 -14.72
CA THR A 89 -12.85 -8.63 -15.84
C THR A 89 -12.83 -7.18 -15.32
N ALA A 90 -12.22 -6.27 -16.08
CA ALA A 90 -12.21 -4.86 -15.76
C ALA A 90 -13.63 -4.25 -15.67
N GLU A 91 -14.56 -4.71 -16.54
CA GLU A 91 -15.97 -4.27 -16.53
C GLU A 91 -16.67 -4.70 -15.24
N ARG A 92 -16.46 -5.95 -14.79
CA ARG A 92 -17.03 -6.47 -13.55
C ARG A 92 -16.51 -5.72 -12.34
N LEU A 93 -15.21 -5.48 -12.27
CA LEU A 93 -14.60 -4.67 -11.21
C LEU A 93 -15.11 -3.23 -11.21
N ALA A 94 -15.29 -2.61 -12.39
CA ALA A 94 -15.85 -1.26 -12.48
C ALA A 94 -17.29 -1.21 -11.96
N THR A 95 -18.10 -2.25 -12.24
CA THR A 95 -19.46 -2.39 -11.70
C THR A 95 -19.43 -2.53 -10.18
N GLU A 96 -18.54 -3.36 -9.62
CA GLU A 96 -18.38 -3.49 -8.17
C GLU A 96 -17.91 -2.20 -7.49
N ARG A 97 -16.97 -1.47 -8.09
CA ARG A 97 -16.51 -0.17 -7.56
C ARG A 97 -17.62 0.88 -7.45
N GLY A 98 -18.64 0.78 -8.27
CA GLY A 98 -19.82 1.64 -8.19
C GLY A 98 -20.78 1.33 -7.02
N ARG A 99 -20.53 0.25 -6.26
CA ARG A 99 -21.38 -0.19 -5.14
C ARG A 99 -20.73 0.16 -3.81
N PRO A 100 -21.54 0.47 -2.77
CA PRO A 100 -21.05 0.49 -1.39
C PRO A 100 -20.36 -0.84 -1.04
N GLN A 101 -19.38 -0.81 -0.15
CA GLN A 101 -18.59 -2.01 0.22
C GLN A 101 -19.49 -3.17 0.69
N ALA A 102 -20.59 -2.87 1.39
CA ALA A 102 -21.55 -3.85 1.89
C ALA A 102 -22.35 -4.58 0.79
N ASP A 103 -22.42 -4.00 -0.41
CA ASP A 103 -23.26 -4.49 -1.52
C ASP A 103 -22.42 -5.14 -2.64
N LYS A 104 -21.13 -5.35 -2.41
CA LYS A 104 -20.23 -6.00 -3.36
C LYS A 104 -20.32 -7.51 -3.31
N GLU A 105 -20.00 -8.18 -4.42
CA GLU A 105 -19.94 -9.65 -4.53
C GLU A 105 -18.63 -10.24 -3.97
N GLY A 106 -17.62 -9.42 -3.78
CA GLY A 106 -16.31 -9.86 -3.31
C GLY A 106 -15.38 -10.31 -4.43
N ASP A 107 -15.51 -9.74 -5.60
CA ASP A 107 -14.70 -10.09 -6.78
C ASP A 107 -13.20 -9.90 -6.56
N GLU A 108 -12.78 -8.97 -5.70
CA GLU A 108 -11.36 -8.76 -5.38
C GLU A 108 -10.75 -9.92 -4.55
N ILE A 109 -11.57 -10.80 -3.95
CA ILE A 109 -11.07 -12.03 -3.32
C ILE A 109 -10.41 -12.94 -4.36
N ASP A 110 -10.94 -12.98 -5.58
CA ASP A 110 -10.36 -13.76 -6.67
C ASP A 110 -8.99 -13.21 -7.10
N GLN A 111 -8.82 -11.88 -7.05
CA GLN A 111 -7.50 -11.24 -7.23
C GLN A 111 -6.55 -11.56 -6.06
N GLY A 112 -7.08 -11.63 -4.84
CA GLY A 112 -6.33 -12.05 -3.65
C GLY A 112 -5.77 -13.47 -3.78
N ILE A 113 -6.59 -14.41 -4.27
CA ILE A 113 -6.17 -15.79 -4.56
C ILE A 113 -5.06 -15.83 -5.62
N PHE A 114 -5.23 -15.07 -6.70
CA PHE A 114 -4.26 -14.96 -7.78
C PHE A 114 -2.90 -14.44 -7.30
N PHE A 115 -2.88 -13.29 -6.61
CA PHE A 115 -1.63 -12.70 -6.12
C PHE A 115 -0.99 -13.53 -5.01
N ARG A 116 -1.77 -14.16 -4.14
CA ARG A 116 -1.23 -15.09 -3.14
C ARG A 116 -0.40 -16.17 -3.80
N ALA A 117 -0.92 -16.82 -4.81
CA ALA A 117 -0.23 -17.92 -5.48
C ALA A 117 1.02 -17.44 -6.25
N ILE A 118 0.94 -16.31 -6.96
CA ILE A 118 2.10 -15.73 -7.67
C ILE A 118 3.18 -15.32 -6.68
N LEU A 119 2.84 -14.63 -5.60
CA LEU A 119 3.80 -14.19 -4.59
C LEU A 119 4.38 -15.38 -3.81
N ASN A 120 3.65 -16.48 -3.63
CA ASN A 120 4.19 -17.70 -3.02
C ASN A 120 5.20 -18.42 -3.91
N SER A 121 5.12 -18.29 -5.23
CA SER A 121 6.17 -18.82 -6.12
C SER A 121 7.46 -18.01 -5.96
N PRO A 122 8.60 -18.65 -5.63
CA PRO A 122 9.88 -17.94 -5.52
C PRO A 122 10.28 -17.20 -6.79
N ALA A 123 10.10 -17.81 -7.95
CA ALA A 123 10.52 -17.24 -9.22
C ALA A 123 9.56 -16.15 -9.72
N ALA A 124 8.25 -16.43 -9.73
CA ALA A 124 7.24 -15.46 -10.16
C ALA A 124 7.14 -14.29 -9.18
N GLY A 125 7.11 -14.55 -7.89
CA GLY A 125 6.97 -13.52 -6.87
C GLY A 125 8.17 -12.57 -6.83
N ARG A 126 9.42 -13.06 -6.92
CA ARG A 126 10.60 -12.18 -7.02
C ARG A 126 10.54 -11.30 -8.25
N HIS A 127 10.18 -11.86 -9.41
CA HIS A 127 10.05 -11.08 -10.64
C HIS A 127 8.93 -10.04 -10.54
N LEU A 128 7.83 -10.34 -9.83
CA LEU A 128 6.76 -9.37 -9.58
C LEU A 128 7.24 -8.24 -8.64
N LEU A 129 7.99 -8.56 -7.58
CA LEU A 129 8.60 -7.53 -6.73
C LEU A 129 9.52 -6.62 -7.54
N ASP A 130 10.38 -7.17 -8.41
CA ASP A 130 11.22 -6.40 -9.32
C ASP A 130 10.37 -5.53 -10.26
N ALA A 131 9.26 -6.03 -10.79
CA ALA A 131 8.35 -5.27 -11.65
C ALA A 131 7.74 -4.06 -10.92
N MET A 132 7.45 -4.22 -9.62
CA MET A 132 6.89 -3.14 -8.80
C MET A 132 7.94 -2.11 -8.35
N LEU A 133 9.21 -2.47 -8.30
CA LEU A 133 10.30 -1.51 -8.05
C LEU A 133 10.64 -0.65 -9.27
N ARG A 134 10.16 -0.97 -10.47
CA ARG A 134 10.42 -0.14 -11.65
C ARG A 134 9.63 1.18 -11.59
N PRO A 135 10.18 2.26 -12.19
CA PRO A 135 9.48 3.54 -12.27
C PRO A 135 8.12 3.39 -12.96
N THR A 136 7.15 4.16 -12.49
CA THR A 136 5.84 4.23 -13.17
C THR A 136 5.95 4.96 -14.50
N PRO A 137 5.11 4.62 -15.49
CA PRO A 137 5.07 5.38 -16.76
C PRO A 137 4.77 6.87 -16.55
N ARG A 138 3.96 7.21 -15.54
CA ARG A 138 3.65 8.60 -15.18
C ARG A 138 4.89 9.34 -14.70
N ALA A 139 5.69 8.74 -13.83
CA ALA A 139 6.94 9.34 -13.37
C ALA A 139 7.94 9.54 -14.52
N LEU A 140 8.10 8.54 -15.39
CA LEU A 140 8.97 8.67 -16.57
C LEU A 140 8.52 9.79 -17.51
N GLY A 141 7.21 9.97 -17.69
CA GLY A 141 6.66 11.07 -18.48
C GLY A 141 6.91 12.46 -17.90
N LEU A 142 7.01 12.57 -16.56
CA LEU A 142 7.23 13.82 -15.84
C LEU A 142 8.73 14.08 -15.55
N LEU A 143 9.60 13.10 -15.73
CA LEU A 143 10.99 13.15 -15.28
C LEU A 143 11.76 14.31 -15.90
N SER A 144 11.69 14.51 -17.21
CA SER A 144 12.42 15.57 -17.90
C SER A 144 12.04 16.97 -17.41
N GLU A 145 10.75 17.19 -17.12
CA GLU A 145 10.28 18.45 -16.55
C GLU A 145 10.77 18.62 -15.12
N PHE A 146 10.66 17.59 -14.29
CA PHE A 146 11.14 17.63 -12.91
C PHE A 146 12.65 17.88 -12.83
N LEU A 147 13.46 17.21 -13.65
CA LEU A 147 14.91 17.44 -13.69
C LEU A 147 15.25 18.90 -14.00
N ARG A 148 14.47 19.55 -14.88
CA ARG A 148 14.68 20.94 -15.29
C ARG A 148 14.20 21.94 -14.24
N THR A 149 13.02 21.71 -13.63
CA THR A 149 12.37 22.68 -12.73
C THR A 149 12.67 22.46 -11.26
N GLY A 150 12.97 21.23 -10.87
CA GLY A 150 13.07 20.80 -9.48
C GLY A 150 11.73 20.74 -8.73
N THR A 151 10.59 20.85 -9.43
CA THR A 151 9.27 20.87 -8.80
C THR A 151 8.26 20.01 -9.56
N ALA A 152 7.37 19.34 -8.82
CA ALA A 152 6.22 18.65 -9.38
C ALA A 152 5.03 18.78 -8.42
N ASP A 153 3.91 19.32 -8.91
CA ASP A 153 2.63 19.33 -8.20
C ASP A 153 1.76 18.21 -8.77
N LEU A 154 1.58 17.14 -8.00
CA LEU A 154 0.80 15.97 -8.40
C LEU A 154 -0.65 16.02 -7.88
N GLY A 155 -0.97 17.07 -7.12
CA GLY A 155 -2.29 17.30 -6.55
C GLY A 155 -2.39 16.87 -5.09
N SER A 156 -2.23 15.59 -4.75
CA SER A 156 -2.21 15.12 -3.36
C SER A 156 -0.83 15.11 -2.73
N VAL A 157 0.21 15.22 -3.54
CA VAL A 157 1.62 15.33 -3.11
C VAL A 157 2.31 16.41 -3.93
N ARG A 158 3.04 17.29 -3.27
CA ARG A 158 3.98 18.24 -3.88
C ARG A 158 5.40 17.76 -3.64
N LEU A 159 6.21 17.77 -4.69
CA LEU A 159 7.63 17.45 -4.65
C LEU A 159 8.45 18.67 -5.04
N GLU A 160 9.43 19.01 -4.22
CA GLU A 160 10.36 20.12 -4.43
C GLU A 160 11.81 19.63 -4.17
N ARG A 161 12.71 19.93 -5.09
CA ARG A 161 14.16 19.71 -4.90
C ARG A 161 14.82 21.00 -4.49
N THR A 162 15.44 21.01 -3.33
CA THR A 162 16.19 22.16 -2.81
C THR A 162 17.47 21.65 -2.15
N ASP A 163 18.60 22.19 -2.55
CA ASP A 163 19.93 21.90 -1.96
C ASP A 163 20.22 20.39 -1.85
N GLY A 164 19.97 19.61 -2.90
CA GLY A 164 20.21 18.16 -2.92
C GLY A 164 19.17 17.33 -2.12
N ALA A 165 18.17 17.95 -1.52
CA ALA A 165 17.09 17.25 -0.84
C ALA A 165 15.81 17.26 -1.67
N ALA A 166 15.16 16.09 -1.83
CA ALA A 166 13.79 15.99 -2.33
C ALA A 166 12.81 16.09 -1.15
N ARG A 167 11.96 17.12 -1.17
CA ARG A 167 10.97 17.39 -0.12
C ARG A 167 9.58 17.07 -0.64
N LEU A 168 9.00 15.99 -0.12
CA LEU A 168 7.65 15.56 -0.43
C LEU A 168 6.69 16.09 0.64
N THR A 169 5.67 16.82 0.22
CA THR A 169 4.61 17.33 1.11
C THR A 169 3.28 16.72 0.74
N MET A 170 2.64 16.02 1.67
CA MET A 170 1.27 15.52 1.50
C MET A 170 0.27 16.66 1.63
N CYS A 171 -0.60 16.86 0.64
CA CYS A 171 -1.44 18.06 0.48
C CYS A 171 -2.95 17.80 0.55
N ARG A 172 -3.39 16.64 1.04
CA ARG A 172 -4.82 16.30 1.16
C ARG A 172 -5.43 16.91 2.42
N VAL A 173 -5.64 18.23 2.38
CA VAL A 173 -6.21 19.01 3.50
C VAL A 173 -7.69 18.68 3.78
N ASP A 174 -8.40 18.16 2.78
CA ASP A 174 -9.81 17.75 2.82
C ASP A 174 -10.07 16.55 3.73
N CYS A 175 -9.06 15.69 3.92
CA CYS A 175 -9.19 14.44 4.66
C CYS A 175 -8.00 14.15 5.60
N LEU A 176 -7.26 15.17 6.03
CA LEU A 176 -6.10 15.05 6.94
C LEU A 176 -5.04 14.08 6.40
N ASN A 177 -4.74 14.18 5.11
CA ASN A 177 -3.83 13.28 4.38
C ASN A 177 -4.21 11.80 4.49
N ALA A 178 -5.51 11.49 4.59
CA ALA A 178 -5.96 10.10 4.48
C ALA A 178 -5.77 9.57 3.05
N GLU A 179 -5.35 8.31 2.96
CA GLU A 179 -4.91 7.67 1.73
C GLU A 179 -6.09 7.06 0.96
N ASP A 180 -6.10 7.25 -0.35
CA ASP A 180 -6.97 6.62 -1.34
C ASP A 180 -6.17 6.33 -2.63
N ASP A 181 -6.80 5.75 -3.65
CA ASP A 181 -6.12 5.37 -4.91
C ASP A 181 -5.35 6.55 -5.54
N ARG A 182 -5.90 7.78 -5.46
CA ARG A 182 -5.22 8.99 -5.98
C ARG A 182 -3.96 9.31 -5.19
N GLN A 183 -4.03 9.25 -3.85
CA GLN A 183 -2.86 9.50 -3.00
C GLN A 183 -1.74 8.50 -3.28
N ILE A 184 -2.07 7.22 -3.53
CA ILE A 184 -1.08 6.19 -3.84
C ILE A 184 -0.40 6.47 -5.18
N ASP A 185 -1.15 6.87 -6.20
CA ASP A 185 -0.60 7.18 -7.53
C ASP A 185 0.34 8.40 -7.50
N ASP A 186 -0.07 9.47 -6.82
CA ASP A 186 0.72 10.68 -6.66
C ASP A 186 1.99 10.41 -5.83
N MET A 187 1.87 9.65 -4.73
CA MET A 187 2.99 9.31 -3.86
C MET A 187 4.01 8.42 -4.59
N GLU A 188 3.56 7.39 -5.30
CA GLU A 188 4.46 6.52 -6.06
C GLU A 188 5.20 7.30 -7.16
N THR A 189 4.50 8.22 -7.82
CA THR A 189 5.11 9.10 -8.83
C THR A 189 6.15 10.02 -8.21
N ALA A 190 5.88 10.64 -7.05
CA ALA A 190 6.83 11.51 -6.36
C ALA A 190 8.08 10.76 -5.88
N VAL A 191 7.89 9.54 -5.33
CA VAL A 191 8.98 8.67 -4.89
C VAL A 191 9.87 8.25 -6.07
N ASP A 192 9.27 7.89 -7.21
CA ASP A 192 10.02 7.58 -8.43
C ASP A 192 10.86 8.76 -8.89
N LEU A 193 10.27 9.97 -8.99
CA LEU A 193 10.97 11.18 -9.41
C LEU A 193 12.12 11.52 -8.48
N ALA A 194 11.92 11.41 -7.16
CA ALA A 194 12.97 11.66 -6.17
C ALA A 194 14.16 10.70 -6.31
N HIS A 195 13.90 9.42 -6.58
CA HIS A 195 14.97 8.44 -6.81
C HIS A 195 15.71 8.65 -8.14
N LEU A 196 14.95 8.98 -9.21
CA LEU A 196 15.51 9.11 -10.56
C LEU A 196 16.29 10.40 -10.79
N ASP A 197 16.16 11.40 -9.91
CA ASP A 197 16.92 12.64 -10.02
C ASP A 197 18.32 12.45 -9.43
N PRO A 198 19.38 12.53 -10.26
CA PRO A 198 20.77 12.37 -9.79
C PRO A 198 21.24 13.51 -8.87
N SER A 199 20.53 14.65 -8.87
CA SER A 199 20.84 15.78 -7.99
C SER A 199 20.23 15.63 -6.60
N VAL A 200 19.38 14.63 -6.38
CA VAL A 200 18.81 14.30 -5.07
C VAL A 200 19.73 13.35 -4.33
N GLU A 201 20.13 13.70 -3.13
CA GLU A 201 20.99 12.90 -2.25
C GLU A 201 20.24 12.31 -1.06
N VAL A 202 19.16 12.98 -0.61
CA VAL A 202 18.34 12.60 0.54
C VAL A 202 16.88 13.03 0.32
N CYS A 203 15.94 12.33 0.91
CA CYS A 203 14.51 12.60 0.77
C CYS A 203 13.84 12.88 2.11
N LEU A 204 12.86 13.79 2.12
CA LEU A 204 12.02 14.14 3.25
C LEU A 204 10.55 13.93 2.87
N LEU A 205 9.79 13.25 3.73
CA LEU A 205 8.34 13.24 3.67
C LEU A 205 7.74 13.94 4.90
N ARG A 206 6.84 14.89 4.67
CA ARG A 206 6.14 15.63 5.72
C ARG A 206 4.68 15.88 5.35
N GLY A 207 3.81 16.06 6.32
CA GLY A 207 2.45 16.51 6.09
C GLY A 207 2.38 18.01 5.79
N GLY A 208 1.42 18.43 4.98
CA GLY A 208 1.09 19.82 4.74
C GLY A 208 0.24 20.45 5.87
N GLU A 209 0.11 21.77 5.84
CA GLU A 209 -0.74 22.50 6.78
C GLU A 209 -2.21 22.26 6.49
N MET A 210 -2.99 22.05 7.55
CA MET A 210 -4.41 21.73 7.45
C MET A 210 -5.29 22.99 7.53
N THR A 211 -6.37 22.94 6.78
CA THR A 211 -7.46 23.94 6.86
C THR A 211 -8.59 23.52 7.79
N HIS A 212 -8.62 22.24 8.20
CA HIS A 212 -9.63 21.70 9.10
C HIS A 212 -9.65 22.47 10.43
N PRO A 213 -10.81 22.89 10.99
CA PRO A 213 -10.89 23.76 12.16
C PRO A 213 -10.06 23.32 13.35
N ARG A 214 -10.06 21.99 13.66
CA ARG A 214 -9.28 21.42 14.79
C ARG A 214 -7.76 21.46 14.58
N TYR A 215 -7.31 21.46 13.33
CA TYR A 215 -5.89 21.36 12.97
C TYR A 215 -5.42 22.54 12.11
N ARG A 216 -6.17 23.64 12.09
CA ARG A 216 -5.86 24.80 11.25
C ARG A 216 -4.46 25.35 11.55
N GLY A 217 -3.65 25.47 10.50
CA GLY A 217 -2.28 25.94 10.60
C GLY A 217 -1.28 24.92 11.17
N ARG A 218 -1.76 23.71 11.54
CA ARG A 218 -0.89 22.60 11.97
C ARG A 218 -0.66 21.64 10.81
N ARG A 219 0.55 21.09 10.73
CA ARG A 219 0.88 20.04 9.79
C ARG A 219 0.38 18.70 10.33
N VAL A 220 -0.28 17.91 9.48
CA VAL A 220 -0.72 16.55 9.80
C VAL A 220 -0.03 15.57 8.87
N PHE A 221 0.66 14.57 9.44
CA PHE A 221 1.33 13.57 8.62
C PHE A 221 0.30 12.74 7.84
N SER A 222 -0.48 11.88 8.48
CA SER A 222 -1.58 11.18 7.83
C SER A 222 -2.57 10.59 8.85
N ALA A 223 -3.86 10.63 8.50
CA ALA A 223 -4.94 9.98 9.24
C ALA A 223 -5.16 8.50 8.82
N GLY A 224 -4.31 7.95 7.96
CA GLY A 224 -4.40 6.56 7.49
C GLY A 224 -5.31 6.36 6.28
N VAL A 225 -5.85 5.16 6.12
CA VAL A 225 -6.75 4.84 5.01
C VAL A 225 -8.02 5.69 5.08
N ASN A 226 -8.47 6.20 3.95
CA ASN A 226 -9.72 6.97 3.87
C ASN A 226 -10.93 6.06 4.08
N LEU A 227 -11.39 5.98 5.35
CA LEU A 227 -12.51 5.11 5.73
C LEU A 227 -13.83 5.47 5.02
N LYS A 228 -14.02 6.71 4.59
CA LYS A 228 -15.18 7.08 3.78
C LYS A 228 -15.10 6.48 2.38
N SER A 229 -13.90 6.52 1.80
CA SER A 229 -13.65 5.90 0.50
C SER A 229 -13.82 4.38 0.59
N LEU A 230 -13.35 3.76 1.68
CA LEU A 230 -13.56 2.34 1.94
C LEU A 230 -15.05 1.99 2.06
N HIS A 231 -15.81 2.74 2.84
CA HIS A 231 -17.26 2.55 3.00
C HIS A 231 -18.00 2.69 1.66
N GLY A 232 -17.63 3.69 0.87
CA GLY A 232 -18.18 3.93 -0.48
C GLY A 232 -17.73 2.91 -1.54
N GLY A 233 -16.87 1.95 -1.19
CA GLY A 233 -16.36 0.93 -2.12
C GLY A 233 -15.20 1.40 -3.00
N GLY A 234 -14.63 2.59 -2.72
CA GLY A 234 -13.56 3.21 -3.53
C GLY A 234 -12.13 2.77 -3.19
N ILE A 235 -11.93 1.91 -2.19
CA ILE A 235 -10.61 1.34 -1.88
C ILE A 235 -10.49 -0.03 -2.54
N SER A 236 -9.47 -0.22 -3.36
CA SER A 236 -9.25 -1.47 -4.10
C SER A 236 -8.13 -2.31 -3.50
N LEU A 237 -8.22 -3.63 -3.69
CA LEU A 237 -7.15 -4.54 -3.29
C LEU A 237 -5.87 -4.30 -4.12
N VAL A 238 -6.01 -4.17 -5.44
CA VAL A 238 -4.87 -4.14 -6.37
C VAL A 238 -4.29 -2.73 -6.50
N ASP A 239 -5.14 -1.75 -6.85
CA ASP A 239 -4.66 -0.40 -7.17
C ASP A 239 -4.35 0.43 -5.91
N PHE A 240 -4.86 0.01 -4.74
CA PHE A 240 -4.54 0.64 -3.46
C PHE A 240 -3.68 -0.26 -2.58
N LEU A 241 -4.26 -1.33 -1.98
CA LEU A 241 -3.62 -2.06 -0.89
C LEU A 241 -2.32 -2.76 -1.30
N LEU A 242 -2.32 -3.52 -2.38
CA LEU A 242 -1.12 -4.19 -2.88
C LEU A 242 -0.15 -3.22 -3.53
N ARG A 243 -0.64 -2.27 -4.34
CA ARG A 243 0.20 -1.27 -4.99
C ARG A 243 0.92 -0.40 -3.98
N ARG A 244 0.27 -0.04 -2.88
CA ARG A 244 0.86 0.72 -1.79
C ARG A 244 2.07 0.00 -1.20
N GLU A 245 1.90 -1.24 -0.79
CA GLU A 245 2.94 -2.03 -0.11
C GLU A 245 4.07 -2.46 -1.04
N LEU A 246 3.74 -2.95 -2.25
CA LEU A 246 4.71 -3.44 -3.24
C LEU A 246 5.31 -2.33 -4.10
N GLY A 247 4.65 -1.16 -4.17
CA GLY A 247 5.09 0.01 -4.92
C GLY A 247 5.86 0.99 -4.04
N TYR A 248 5.28 2.16 -3.73
CA TYR A 248 6.05 3.27 -3.17
C TYR A 248 6.69 2.97 -1.81
N ILE A 249 6.04 2.21 -0.91
CA ILE A 249 6.64 1.83 0.37
C ILE A 249 7.87 0.96 0.16
N HIS A 250 7.76 -0.03 -0.72
CA HIS A 250 8.90 -0.90 -1.04
C HIS A 250 10.03 -0.13 -1.76
N LYS A 251 9.68 0.87 -2.60
CA LYS A 251 10.66 1.75 -3.26
C LYS A 251 11.38 2.67 -2.27
N ILE A 252 10.70 3.19 -1.25
CA ILE A 252 11.35 3.94 -0.16
C ILE A 252 12.42 3.07 0.50
N LEU A 253 12.12 1.80 0.78
CA LEU A 253 13.04 0.88 1.44
C LEU A 253 14.15 0.38 0.50
N ARG A 254 13.82 -0.05 -0.73
CA ARG A 254 14.71 -0.78 -1.65
C ARG A 254 15.22 0.03 -2.83
N GLY A 255 14.75 1.27 -2.99
CA GLY A 255 15.06 2.09 -4.16
C GLY A 255 14.24 1.70 -5.39
N VAL A 256 14.56 2.33 -6.50
CA VAL A 256 13.94 2.16 -7.81
C VAL A 256 14.84 1.36 -8.73
N LEU A 257 14.31 0.30 -9.33
CA LEU A 257 15.03 -0.56 -10.26
C LEU A 257 15.14 0.13 -11.63
N VAL A 258 16.37 0.33 -12.11
CA VAL A 258 16.67 0.95 -13.40
C VAL A 258 17.50 0.02 -14.28
N ASP A 259 17.22 0.00 -15.59
CA ASP A 259 17.95 -0.80 -16.59
C ASP A 259 18.76 0.13 -17.54
N ASP A 260 19.48 1.09 -17.00
CA ASP A 260 20.22 2.06 -17.81
C ASP A 260 21.62 1.59 -18.25
N GLY A 261 22.00 0.37 -17.89
CA GLY A 261 23.32 -0.20 -18.18
C GLY A 261 24.48 0.50 -17.47
N THR A 262 24.22 1.56 -16.70
CA THR A 262 25.24 2.33 -15.97
C THR A 262 25.49 1.76 -14.58
N ALA A 263 24.50 1.11 -14.00
CA ALA A 263 24.60 0.45 -12.69
C ALA A 263 25.39 -0.86 -12.79
N ARG A 264 26.71 -0.77 -12.68
CA ARG A 264 27.60 -1.95 -12.74
C ARG A 264 27.48 -2.88 -11.53
N TRP A 265 27.03 -2.34 -10.39
CA TRP A 265 27.15 -3.02 -9.10
C TRP A 265 25.81 -3.13 -8.33
N THR A 266 24.89 -2.20 -8.54
CA THR A 266 23.56 -2.21 -7.91
C THR A 266 22.47 -2.15 -8.97
N ARG A 267 21.40 -2.91 -8.77
CA ARG A 267 20.23 -2.91 -9.68
C ARG A 267 19.27 -1.76 -9.37
N THR A 268 19.36 -1.16 -8.19
CA THR A 268 18.45 -0.14 -7.71
C THR A 268 19.18 1.17 -7.41
N VAL A 269 18.51 2.28 -7.67
CA VAL A 269 18.89 3.61 -7.20
C VAL A 269 18.21 3.83 -5.86
N GLU A 270 18.99 3.88 -4.79
CA GLU A 270 18.53 4.11 -3.43
C GLU A 270 18.82 5.54 -2.98
N LYS A 271 17.99 6.05 -2.08
CA LYS A 271 18.19 7.33 -1.37
C LYS A 271 17.85 7.13 0.11
N PRO A 272 18.51 7.83 1.03
CA PRO A 272 18.06 7.90 2.42
C PRO A 272 16.77 8.70 2.54
N TRP A 273 15.89 8.30 3.47
CA TRP A 273 14.58 8.90 3.68
C TRP A 273 14.37 9.34 5.12
N ILE A 274 13.84 10.55 5.29
CA ILE A 274 13.45 11.13 6.57
C ILE A 274 11.93 11.35 6.58
N ALA A 275 11.27 11.03 7.68
CA ALA A 275 9.90 11.44 7.94
C ALA A 275 9.85 12.48 9.08
N ALA A 276 8.98 13.50 8.93
CA ALA A 276 8.72 14.47 9.98
C ALA A 276 7.23 14.46 10.38
N VAL A 277 6.96 14.17 11.65
CA VAL A 277 5.61 14.00 12.21
C VAL A 277 5.31 15.16 13.16
N ASP A 278 4.62 16.17 12.67
CA ASP A 278 4.28 17.37 13.46
C ASP A 278 3.13 17.17 14.45
N THR A 279 2.18 16.24 14.16
CA THR A 279 1.02 16.03 15.03
C THR A 279 0.75 14.54 15.25
N PHE A 280 0.46 13.81 14.20
CA PHE A 280 0.18 12.38 14.31
C PHE A 280 0.41 11.64 13.00
N ALA A 281 0.71 10.34 13.16
CA ALA A 281 0.68 9.34 12.13
C ALA A 281 -0.25 8.20 12.58
N ILE A 282 -1.34 7.98 11.84
CA ILE A 282 -2.36 6.98 12.17
C ILE A 282 -2.49 5.99 11.01
N GLY A 283 -2.75 4.72 11.31
CA GLY A 283 -3.06 3.68 10.32
C GLY A 283 -1.99 3.61 9.21
N GLY A 284 -2.38 3.84 7.96
CA GLY A 284 -1.46 3.90 6.82
C GLY A 284 -0.29 4.86 7.02
N GLY A 285 -0.53 6.06 7.59
CA GLY A 285 0.52 7.01 7.92
C GLY A 285 1.52 6.50 8.97
N ALA A 286 1.06 5.72 9.94
CA ALA A 286 1.93 5.07 10.92
C ALA A 286 2.77 3.95 10.29
N GLN A 287 2.20 3.22 9.35
CA GLN A 287 2.86 2.11 8.65
C GLN A 287 4.08 2.56 7.86
N ILE A 288 3.97 3.68 7.13
CA ILE A 288 5.08 4.13 6.29
C ILE A 288 6.28 4.62 7.09
N LEU A 289 6.10 5.02 8.37
CA LEU A 289 7.22 5.40 9.22
C LEU A 289 8.23 4.25 9.43
N LEU A 290 7.79 3.01 9.30
CA LEU A 290 8.61 1.81 9.52
C LEU A 290 9.64 1.52 8.41
N VAL A 291 9.67 2.32 7.34
CA VAL A 291 10.62 2.18 6.22
C VAL A 291 11.53 3.40 6.04
N PHE A 292 11.44 4.37 6.94
CA PHE A 292 12.30 5.54 6.93
C PHE A 292 13.60 5.29 7.70
N ASP A 293 14.67 5.92 7.24
CA ASP A 293 15.99 5.84 7.88
C ASP A 293 16.09 6.75 9.11
N ARG A 294 15.21 7.75 9.20
CA ARG A 294 15.05 8.61 10.35
C ARG A 294 13.64 9.14 10.46
N VAL A 295 13.08 9.11 11.66
CA VAL A 295 11.75 9.64 11.96
C VAL A 295 11.86 10.69 13.06
N LEU A 296 11.55 11.94 12.71
CA LEU A 296 11.52 13.07 13.65
C LEU A 296 10.07 13.35 14.05
N ALA A 297 9.84 13.66 15.31
CA ALA A 297 8.49 13.96 15.80
C ALA A 297 8.47 15.24 16.65
N ALA A 298 7.36 15.98 16.60
CA ALA A 298 7.07 17.00 17.58
C ALA A 298 6.71 16.37 18.93
N SER A 299 6.97 17.06 20.05
CA SER A 299 6.75 16.55 21.41
C SER A 299 5.30 16.17 21.71
N ASP A 300 4.34 16.82 21.03
CA ASP A 300 2.90 16.53 21.14
C ASP A 300 2.39 15.51 20.08
N ALA A 301 3.27 14.97 19.27
CA ALA A 301 2.92 13.98 18.25
C ALA A 301 2.62 12.60 18.85
N PHE A 302 1.95 11.76 18.05
CA PHE A 302 1.72 10.36 18.43
C PHE A 302 1.68 9.44 17.19
N PHE A 303 2.02 8.18 17.46
CA PHE A 303 1.87 7.04 16.55
C PHE A 303 0.64 6.21 16.95
N SER A 304 -0.15 5.77 15.99
CA SER A 304 -1.30 4.90 16.25
C SER A 304 -1.57 3.95 15.09
N LEU A 305 -1.70 2.65 15.40
CA LEU A 305 -1.97 1.63 14.39
C LEU A 305 -3.15 0.74 14.83
N PRO A 306 -4.40 1.27 14.85
CA PRO A 306 -5.56 0.59 15.45
C PRO A 306 -6.22 -0.41 14.49
N ALA A 307 -5.45 -1.14 13.68
CA ALA A 307 -5.94 -1.96 12.57
C ALA A 307 -6.99 -3.00 12.98
N ALA A 308 -6.82 -3.65 14.13
CA ALA A 308 -7.82 -4.62 14.64
C ALA A 308 -9.15 -3.94 15.01
N LYS A 309 -9.12 -2.69 15.48
CA LYS A 309 -10.35 -1.91 15.75
C LYS A 309 -11.06 -1.52 14.45
N GLU A 310 -10.31 -1.26 13.40
CA GLU A 310 -10.83 -0.97 12.05
C GLU A 310 -11.24 -2.25 11.31
N GLY A 311 -10.75 -3.41 11.76
CA GLY A 311 -11.05 -4.73 11.21
C GLY A 311 -10.19 -5.15 10.03
N ILE A 312 -9.19 -4.35 9.64
CA ILE A 312 -8.28 -4.59 8.52
C ILE A 312 -6.91 -5.06 8.99
N ILE A 313 -6.09 -5.54 8.06
CA ILE A 313 -4.68 -5.86 8.30
C ILE A 313 -3.84 -4.64 7.90
N PRO A 314 -2.88 -4.20 8.73
CA PRO A 314 -2.13 -2.98 8.48
C PRO A 314 -0.95 -3.21 7.51
N GLY A 315 -1.22 -3.61 6.26
CA GLY A 315 -0.19 -3.82 5.25
C GLY A 315 0.95 -4.73 5.72
N ALA A 316 2.18 -4.36 5.43
CA ALA A 316 3.38 -5.04 5.92
C ALA A 316 3.80 -4.61 7.34
N SER A 317 2.95 -3.88 8.08
CA SER A 317 3.33 -3.39 9.40
C SER A 317 3.44 -4.48 10.46
N ASP A 318 2.60 -5.54 10.39
CA ASP A 318 2.75 -6.67 11.30
C ASP A 318 4.14 -7.31 11.15
N PHE A 319 4.63 -7.36 9.92
CA PHE A 319 5.94 -7.89 9.59
C PHE A 319 7.08 -6.98 10.09
N ARG A 320 6.95 -5.64 9.93
CA ARG A 320 8.00 -4.67 10.25
C ARG A 320 7.96 -4.24 11.71
N LEU A 321 6.78 -3.89 12.25
CA LEU A 321 6.64 -3.35 13.60
C LEU A 321 7.12 -4.33 14.68
N ILE A 322 6.89 -5.66 14.49
CA ILE A 322 7.39 -6.67 15.42
C ILE A 322 8.92 -6.64 15.51
N ARG A 323 9.61 -6.37 14.43
CA ARG A 323 11.08 -6.24 14.37
C ARG A 323 11.55 -4.95 15.02
N THR A 324 10.81 -3.85 14.81
CA THR A 324 11.17 -2.52 15.31
C THR A 324 10.96 -2.39 16.82
N VAL A 325 9.76 -2.75 17.32
CA VAL A 325 9.36 -2.47 18.72
C VAL A 325 9.27 -3.74 19.59
N GLY A 326 9.54 -4.91 19.01
CA GLY A 326 9.36 -6.20 19.65
C GLY A 326 7.90 -6.65 19.73
N PRO A 327 7.65 -7.97 19.92
CA PRO A 327 6.32 -8.57 19.75
C PRO A 327 5.31 -8.12 20.81
N ARG A 328 5.74 -7.70 22.00
CA ARG A 328 4.82 -7.28 23.06
C ARG A 328 4.22 -5.92 22.80
N LEU A 329 5.04 -4.93 22.46
CA LEU A 329 4.54 -3.59 22.14
C LEU A 329 3.76 -3.59 20.81
N ALA A 330 4.23 -4.31 19.80
CA ALA A 330 3.50 -4.46 18.53
C ALA A 330 2.06 -4.95 18.76
N ARG A 331 1.86 -5.98 19.61
CA ARG A 331 0.49 -6.46 19.93
C ARG A 331 -0.36 -5.42 20.66
N GLN A 332 0.22 -4.61 21.55
CA GLN A 332 -0.51 -3.53 22.22
C GLN A 332 -0.97 -2.46 21.20
N LEU A 333 -0.11 -2.11 20.25
CA LEU A 333 -0.40 -1.11 19.24
C LEU A 333 -1.45 -1.60 18.24
N ILE A 334 -1.26 -2.79 17.66
CA ILE A 334 -2.11 -3.33 16.58
C ILE A 334 -3.40 -3.94 17.12
N LEU A 335 -3.32 -4.89 18.05
CA LEU A 335 -4.49 -5.61 18.56
C LEU A 335 -5.24 -4.79 19.60
N GLY A 336 -4.51 -4.09 20.48
CA GLY A 336 -5.09 -3.24 21.52
C GLY A 336 -5.48 -1.84 21.05
N GLY A 337 -4.90 -1.37 19.94
CA GLY A 337 -5.09 -0.01 19.45
C GLY A 337 -4.57 1.05 20.41
N ARG A 338 -3.46 0.74 21.15
CA ARG A 338 -2.75 1.71 22.00
C ARG A 338 -2.25 2.86 21.12
N ARG A 339 -2.39 4.08 21.60
CA ARG A 339 -1.69 5.24 21.07
C ARG A 339 -0.33 5.35 21.77
N LEU A 340 0.73 5.58 21.02
CA LEU A 340 2.07 5.80 21.51
C LEU A 340 2.42 7.28 21.32
N ARG A 341 2.48 8.04 22.41
CA ARG A 341 2.83 9.46 22.37
C ARG A 341 4.34 9.63 22.22
N ALA A 342 4.78 10.65 21.50
CA ALA A 342 6.20 10.91 21.27
C ALA A 342 7.03 11.02 22.55
N THR A 343 6.43 11.51 23.64
CA THR A 343 7.08 11.66 24.94
C THR A 343 7.15 10.37 25.79
N GLU A 344 6.49 9.28 25.38
CA GLU A 344 6.57 8.01 26.10
C GLU A 344 7.95 7.35 25.85
N PRO A 345 8.54 6.67 26.83
CA PRO A 345 9.85 6.03 26.67
C PRO A 345 9.94 5.06 25.50
N GLU A 346 8.87 4.28 25.25
CA GLU A 346 8.81 3.29 24.17
C GLU A 346 8.72 3.95 22.78
N ALA A 347 8.34 5.22 22.71
CA ALA A 347 8.26 5.96 21.46
C ALA A 347 9.62 6.10 20.75
N ARG A 348 10.73 5.99 21.50
CA ARG A 348 12.10 5.97 20.96
C ARG A 348 12.39 4.78 20.04
N LEU A 349 11.52 3.77 20.04
CA LEU A 349 11.59 2.65 19.09
C LEU A 349 10.96 2.98 17.74
N VAL A 350 10.23 4.10 17.64
CA VAL A 350 9.53 4.54 16.42
C VAL A 350 10.01 5.92 15.98
N PHE A 351 10.26 6.83 16.92
CA PHE A 351 10.77 8.18 16.67
C PHE A 351 12.22 8.27 17.13
N ASP A 352 13.12 8.56 16.19
CA ASP A 352 14.55 8.69 16.49
C ASP A 352 14.85 9.93 17.35
N GLU A 353 14.16 11.03 17.04
CA GLU A 353 14.30 12.29 17.76
C GLU A 353 12.93 12.92 18.02
N VAL A 354 12.78 13.53 19.19
CA VAL A 354 11.56 14.27 19.57
C VAL A 354 11.98 15.69 19.96
N HIS A 355 11.34 16.67 19.34
CA HIS A 355 11.64 18.10 19.48
C HIS A 355 10.38 18.89 19.84
N GLU A 356 10.55 20.06 20.43
CA GLU A 356 9.47 21.04 20.47
C GLU A 356 9.12 21.48 19.04
N SER A 357 7.86 21.84 18.81
CA SER A 357 7.38 22.12 17.44
C SER A 357 8.17 23.23 16.76
N GLU A 358 8.66 24.21 17.51
CA GLU A 358 9.48 25.33 17.04
C GLU A 358 10.90 24.93 16.61
N ASP A 359 11.42 23.82 17.14
CA ASP A 359 12.77 23.32 16.84
C ASP A 359 12.78 22.26 15.75
N LEU A 360 11.61 21.73 15.38
CA LEU A 360 11.52 20.59 14.45
C LEU A 360 12.12 20.91 13.07
N ASP A 361 11.92 22.11 12.55
CA ASP A 361 12.47 22.52 11.25
C ASP A 361 14.01 22.52 11.28
N THR A 362 14.62 23.01 12.36
CA THR A 362 16.08 22.97 12.56
C THR A 362 16.61 21.55 12.64
N ALA A 363 15.88 20.66 13.32
CA ALA A 363 16.24 19.24 13.42
C ALA A 363 16.14 18.53 12.06
N ILE A 364 15.14 18.86 11.24
CA ILE A 364 14.98 18.34 9.88
C ILE A 364 16.21 18.72 9.04
N GLU A 365 16.61 20.00 8.98
CA GLU A 365 17.74 20.44 8.18
C GLU A 365 19.05 19.76 8.61
N ARG A 366 19.28 19.65 9.92
CA ARG A 366 20.42 18.91 10.45
C ARG A 366 20.42 17.44 10.04
N SER A 367 19.27 16.79 10.06
CA SER A 367 19.12 15.39 9.68
C SER A 367 19.33 15.15 8.19
N LEU A 368 18.83 16.07 7.35
CA LEU A 368 19.07 16.05 5.91
C LEU A 368 20.58 16.11 5.62
N GLU A 369 21.31 17.01 6.26
CA GLU A 369 22.75 17.11 6.07
C GLU A 369 23.53 15.86 6.52
N GLN A 370 23.12 15.28 7.65
CA GLN A 370 23.77 14.07 8.19
C GLN A 370 23.62 12.84 7.29
N LEU A 371 22.51 12.71 6.56
CA LEU A 371 22.22 11.53 5.75
C LEU A 371 22.73 11.58 4.31
N ARG A 372 23.33 12.68 3.85
CA ARG A 372 23.84 12.83 2.46
C ARG A 372 25.08 12.01 2.11
N SER A 373 25.78 11.49 3.10
CA SER A 373 27.06 10.81 2.86
C SER A 373 26.89 9.51 2.06
N PRO A 374 27.76 9.25 1.07
CA PRO A 374 27.80 7.95 0.38
C PRO A 374 27.99 6.76 1.31
N ALA A 375 28.69 6.95 2.45
CA ALA A 375 28.84 5.92 3.47
C ALA A 375 27.52 5.59 4.17
N VAL A 376 26.64 6.58 4.35
CA VAL A 376 25.27 6.36 4.87
C VAL A 376 24.50 5.46 3.91
N LEU A 377 24.53 5.77 2.61
CA LEU A 377 23.82 4.97 1.61
C LEU A 377 24.31 3.51 1.57
N ALA A 378 25.62 3.29 1.62
CA ALA A 378 26.19 1.94 1.64
C ALA A 378 25.79 1.14 2.89
N ASN A 379 25.82 1.77 4.07
CA ASN A 379 25.39 1.12 5.31
C ASN A 379 23.89 0.86 5.32
N ARG A 380 23.07 1.83 4.85
CA ARG A 380 21.63 1.67 4.68
C ARG A 380 21.28 0.43 3.84
N HIS A 381 21.94 0.28 2.70
CA HIS A 381 21.75 -0.89 1.83
C HIS A 381 22.00 -2.21 2.60
N MET A 382 23.10 -2.29 3.34
CA MET A 382 23.45 -3.50 4.10
C MET A 382 22.50 -3.74 5.27
N MET A 383 22.05 -2.68 5.95
CA MET A 383 21.06 -2.79 7.05
C MET A 383 19.72 -3.29 6.51
N ASN A 384 19.22 -2.74 5.39
CA ASN A 384 17.97 -3.15 4.77
C ASN A 384 18.00 -4.62 4.31
N LEU A 385 19.15 -5.11 3.83
CA LEU A 385 19.33 -6.52 3.48
C LEU A 385 19.30 -7.44 4.71
N ALA A 386 19.87 -6.99 5.83
CA ALA A 386 19.94 -7.77 7.06
C ALA A 386 18.58 -7.79 7.79
N GLU A 387 17.85 -6.70 7.76
CA GLU A 387 16.57 -6.54 8.49
C GLU A 387 15.41 -7.24 7.81
N GLU A 388 15.29 -7.12 6.50
CA GLU A 388 14.16 -7.63 5.73
C GLU A 388 14.63 -8.47 4.54
N SER A 389 14.52 -9.79 4.64
CA SER A 389 14.72 -10.70 3.52
C SER A 389 13.64 -10.50 2.46
N ALA A 390 14.03 -10.41 1.18
CA ALA A 390 13.08 -10.29 0.07
C ALA A 390 12.13 -11.51 -0.01
N ASP A 391 12.60 -12.70 0.38
CA ASP A 391 11.75 -13.90 0.39
C ASP A 391 10.76 -13.90 1.54
N ASP A 392 11.15 -13.47 2.74
CA ASP A 392 10.24 -13.35 3.87
C ASP A 392 9.16 -12.30 3.59
N PHE A 393 9.55 -11.14 3.04
CA PHE A 393 8.62 -10.10 2.62
C PHE A 393 7.66 -10.61 1.55
N ARG A 394 8.17 -11.28 0.51
CA ARG A 394 7.38 -11.88 -0.56
C ARG A 394 6.34 -12.86 0.00
N HIS A 395 6.77 -13.76 0.90
CA HIS A 395 5.87 -14.73 1.52
C HIS A 395 4.81 -14.08 2.40
N TYR A 396 5.19 -13.08 3.19
CA TYR A 396 4.25 -12.28 3.97
C TYR A 396 3.22 -11.61 3.07
N MET A 397 3.65 -10.98 1.98
CA MET A 397 2.75 -10.31 1.05
C MET A 397 1.84 -11.28 0.28
N ALA A 398 2.25 -12.53 0.09
CA ALA A 398 1.38 -13.56 -0.45
C ALA A 398 0.19 -13.83 0.48
N GLU A 399 0.43 -14.04 1.76
CA GLU A 399 -0.65 -14.24 2.73
C GLU A 399 -1.48 -12.95 2.93
N PHE A 400 -0.82 -11.78 2.97
CA PHE A 400 -1.52 -10.50 3.06
C PHE A 400 -2.52 -10.30 1.92
N ALA A 401 -2.16 -10.63 0.67
CA ALA A 401 -3.03 -10.44 -0.49
C ALA A 401 -4.39 -11.14 -0.33
N LEU A 402 -4.38 -12.38 0.14
CA LEU A 402 -5.63 -13.13 0.36
C LEU A 402 -6.33 -12.70 1.64
N GLN A 403 -5.61 -12.62 2.77
CA GLN A 403 -6.22 -12.29 4.05
C GLN A 403 -6.85 -10.90 4.06
N GLN A 404 -6.20 -9.92 3.44
CA GLN A 404 -6.75 -8.58 3.32
C GLN A 404 -7.97 -8.54 2.41
N ALA A 405 -7.97 -9.28 1.29
CA ALA A 405 -9.13 -9.42 0.44
C ALA A 405 -10.32 -9.99 1.21
N LEU A 406 -10.12 -11.07 1.97
CA LEU A 406 -11.16 -11.65 2.81
C LEU A 406 -11.67 -10.66 3.88
N ARG A 407 -10.77 -9.87 4.48
CA ARG A 407 -11.16 -8.86 5.48
C ARG A 407 -12.04 -7.77 4.91
N LEU A 408 -11.76 -7.27 3.70
CA LEU A 408 -12.55 -6.21 3.06
C LEU A 408 -14.04 -6.56 2.94
N TYR A 409 -14.37 -7.84 2.81
CA TYR A 409 -15.74 -8.35 2.62
C TYR A 409 -16.32 -9.02 3.85
N SER A 410 -15.65 -8.99 4.99
CA SER A 410 -16.19 -9.57 6.23
C SER A 410 -17.18 -8.62 6.91
N SER A 411 -18.25 -9.20 7.49
CA SER A 411 -19.37 -8.45 8.08
C SER A 411 -18.92 -7.47 9.17
N ASP A 412 -17.95 -7.86 10.01
CA ASP A 412 -17.46 -6.98 11.09
C ASP A 412 -16.69 -5.75 10.57
N VAL A 413 -16.03 -5.82 9.40
CA VAL A 413 -15.43 -4.65 8.75
C VAL A 413 -16.50 -3.74 8.19
N ILE A 414 -17.48 -4.31 7.50
CA ILE A 414 -18.60 -3.57 6.93
C ILE A 414 -19.36 -2.80 8.02
N ASP A 415 -19.65 -3.45 9.15
CA ASP A 415 -20.34 -2.84 10.28
C ASP A 415 -19.52 -1.71 10.94
N LYS A 416 -18.20 -1.93 11.15
CA LYS A 416 -17.30 -0.95 11.75
C LYS A 416 -17.16 0.29 10.86
N VAL A 417 -16.93 0.09 9.57
CA VAL A 417 -16.77 1.19 8.61
C VAL A 417 -18.08 1.96 8.44
N GLY A 418 -19.23 1.29 8.45
CA GLY A 418 -20.56 1.90 8.48
C GLY A 418 -20.79 2.76 9.72
N GLY A 419 -20.36 2.31 10.89
CA GLY A 419 -20.41 3.04 12.16
C GLY A 419 -19.60 4.34 12.14
N PHE A 420 -18.42 4.36 11.53
CA PHE A 420 -17.61 5.59 11.33
C PHE A 420 -18.30 6.61 10.43
N SER A 421 -19.07 6.17 9.46
CA SER A 421 -19.83 7.06 8.57
C SER A 421 -21.03 7.70 9.30
N ALA A 422 -21.70 6.96 10.18
CA ALA A 422 -22.84 7.42 10.98
C ALA A 422 -22.43 8.33 12.15
N ALA A 423 -21.29 8.08 12.78
CA ALA A 423 -20.79 8.85 13.94
C ALA A 423 -20.38 10.31 13.61
N LYS A 424 -20.38 10.73 12.36
CA LYS A 424 -20.13 12.14 11.97
C LYS A 424 -21.27 13.11 12.29
N GLY A 425 -22.42 12.62 12.79
CA GLY A 425 -23.43 13.47 13.43
C GLY A 425 -23.10 13.85 14.87
N THR A 426 -22.19 13.15 15.53
CA THR A 426 -21.82 13.36 16.94
C THR A 426 -20.29 13.33 17.04
N GLY A 427 -19.65 14.49 17.09
CA GLY A 427 -18.20 14.70 17.10
C GLY A 427 -17.41 13.83 18.10
N VAL A 428 -16.96 12.68 17.70
CA VAL A 428 -16.11 11.80 18.52
C VAL A 428 -14.84 11.47 17.75
N PHE A 429 -13.87 12.36 17.83
CA PHE A 429 -12.45 12.01 17.94
C PHE A 429 -12.01 12.46 19.36
N ASN A 430 -12.21 11.61 20.34
CA ASN A 430 -11.59 11.76 21.66
C ASN A 430 -10.28 10.98 21.72
#